data_395806ad51e3aab4a8cbbd6347f98b0f
#
_entry.id   395806ad51e3aab4a8cbbd6347f98b0f
#
_cell.length_a   1.000
_cell.length_b   1.000
_cell.length_c   1.000
_cell.angle_alpha   90.00
_cell.angle_beta   90.00
_cell.angle_gamma   90.00
#
_symmetry.space_group_name_H-M   'P 1'
#
loop_
_entity.id
_entity.type
_entity.pdbx_description
1 polymer ?
#
loop_
_entity_poly.entity_id
_entity_poly.type
_entity_poly.pdbx_seq_one_letter_code
_entity_poly.pdbx_strand_id
1 'polypeptide(L)'
;MLSDSENRFISHWEKVRLPYSTTISKFKRGLPIALIFGGSLFLSLAGVYFLSPEWYTKISQRANSSMIAIVIGLFLSILFFAYFKMHFKWEMDEQLFNELNAKHKKYLEKTTFYDRMQSSGIGEFRETTEEDKKRLENYLKEKNKKNEN
;
A
#
# COMPACT_ATOMS: atom_id res chain seq x y z
N MET A 1 -21.45 3.08 5.04
CA MET A 1 -20.81 3.23 6.35
C MET A 1 -19.46 2.53 6.28
N LEU A 2 -18.40 3.14 6.78
CA LEU A 2 -17.10 2.46 6.87
C LEU A 2 -17.15 1.44 8.00
N SER A 3 -16.46 0.32 7.81
CA SER A 3 -16.26 -0.69 8.86
C SER A 3 -15.35 -0.14 9.97
N ASP A 4 -15.45 -0.70 11.18
CA ASP A 4 -14.57 -0.32 12.30
C ASP A 4 -13.08 -0.56 11.99
N SER A 5 -12.78 -1.60 11.22
CA SER A 5 -11.42 -1.88 10.74
C SER A 5 -10.91 -0.82 9.76
N GLU A 6 -11.76 -0.35 8.85
CA GLU A 6 -11.44 0.72 7.91
C GLU A 6 -11.20 2.06 8.63
N ASN A 7 -12.02 2.38 9.63
CA ASN A 7 -11.84 3.59 10.46
C ASN A 7 -10.54 3.54 11.26
N ARG A 8 -10.20 2.38 11.86
CA ARG A 8 -8.93 2.18 12.56
C ARG A 8 -7.73 2.32 11.63
N PHE A 9 -7.83 1.79 10.42
CA PHE A 9 -6.79 1.93 9.41
C PHE A 9 -6.57 3.40 9.05
N ILE A 10 -7.63 4.16 8.74
CA ILE A 10 -7.55 5.59 8.41
C ILE A 10 -6.86 6.36 9.53
N SER A 11 -7.33 6.23 10.78
CA SER A 11 -6.78 6.95 11.93
C SER A 11 -5.32 6.57 12.25
N HIS A 12 -4.95 5.31 12.04
CA HIS A 12 -3.57 4.84 12.18
C HIS A 12 -2.68 5.39 11.07
N TRP A 13 -3.12 5.27 9.81
CA TRP A 13 -2.34 5.68 8.65
C TRP A 13 -2.09 7.19 8.61
N GLU A 14 -3.08 7.99 8.98
CA GLU A 14 -2.93 9.44 9.07
C GLU A 14 -1.78 9.87 9.98
N LYS A 15 -1.58 9.17 11.09
CA LYS A 15 -0.49 9.43 12.05
C LYS A 15 0.88 8.94 11.54
N VAL A 16 0.91 7.82 10.82
CA VAL A 16 2.17 7.13 10.46
C VAL A 16 2.66 7.52 9.06
N ARG A 17 1.77 8.03 8.22
CA ARG A 17 1.99 8.37 6.81
C ARG A 17 3.20 9.28 6.58
N LEU A 18 3.28 10.41 7.31
CA LEU A 18 4.37 11.38 7.15
C LEU A 18 5.74 10.82 7.51
N PRO A 19 5.96 10.24 8.71
CA PRO A 19 7.25 9.64 9.04
C PRO A 19 7.60 8.42 8.17
N TYR A 20 6.60 7.76 7.57
CA TYR A 20 6.79 6.60 6.70
C TYR A 20 7.19 6.98 5.26
N SER A 21 6.89 8.19 4.82
CA SER A 21 7.17 8.65 3.45
C SER A 21 8.66 8.78 3.16
N THR A 22 9.48 9.02 4.18
CA THR A 22 10.92 9.26 4.05
C THR A 22 11.67 8.01 3.59
N THR A 23 12.58 8.15 2.63
CA THR A 23 13.41 7.07 2.08
C THR A 23 14.15 6.29 3.16
N ILE A 24 14.71 7.00 4.15
CA ILE A 24 15.46 6.39 5.27
C ILE A 24 14.54 5.53 6.15
N SER A 25 13.31 5.96 6.39
CA SER A 25 12.33 5.20 7.16
C SER A 25 11.92 3.91 6.45
N LYS A 26 11.69 3.99 5.14
CA LYS A 26 11.39 2.82 4.29
C LYS A 26 12.53 1.82 4.34
N PHE A 27 13.76 2.30 4.21
CA PHE A 27 14.96 1.46 4.29
C PHE A 27 15.11 0.78 5.66
N LYS A 28 15.03 1.54 6.76
CA LYS A 28 15.15 0.99 8.13
C LYS A 28 14.12 -0.11 8.41
N ARG A 29 12.89 0.04 7.93
CA ARG A 29 11.82 -0.95 8.13
C ARG A 29 11.94 -2.15 7.19
N GLY A 30 12.54 -1.98 6.01
CA GLY A 30 12.81 -3.06 5.07
C GLY A 30 14.01 -3.91 5.45
N LEU A 31 14.97 -3.34 6.18
CA LEU A 31 16.23 -3.98 6.56
C LEU A 31 16.06 -5.31 7.31
N PRO A 32 15.19 -5.45 8.34
CA PRO A 32 15.02 -6.73 9.04
C PRO A 32 14.57 -7.85 8.11
N ILE A 33 13.67 -7.55 7.18
CA ILE A 33 13.16 -8.55 6.23
C ILE A 33 14.25 -8.93 5.25
N ALA A 34 15.03 -7.95 4.76
CA ALA A 34 16.14 -8.16 3.87
C ALA A 34 17.27 -8.97 4.55
N LEU A 35 17.51 -8.74 5.85
CA LEU A 35 18.48 -9.52 6.63
C LEU A 35 18.06 -10.98 6.81
N ILE A 36 16.78 -11.27 6.97
CA ILE A 36 16.29 -12.66 7.05
C ILE A 36 16.56 -13.38 5.72
N PHE A 37 16.22 -12.78 4.59
CA PHE A 37 16.46 -13.38 3.27
C PHE A 37 17.95 -13.40 2.91
N GLY A 38 18.65 -12.28 3.09
CA GLY A 38 20.08 -12.18 2.84
C GLY A 38 20.90 -13.05 3.76
N GLY A 39 20.55 -13.10 5.05
CA GLY A 39 21.20 -13.93 6.05
C GLY A 39 21.09 -15.43 5.73
N SER A 40 19.94 -15.89 5.26
CA SER A 40 19.79 -17.28 4.83
C SER A 40 20.70 -17.64 3.64
N LEU A 41 20.86 -16.70 2.70
CA LEU A 41 21.76 -16.84 1.57
C LEU A 41 23.23 -16.87 2.00
N PHE A 42 23.65 -15.98 2.92
CA PHE A 42 25.00 -15.99 3.47
C PHE A 42 25.28 -17.25 4.29
N LEU A 43 24.33 -17.73 5.08
CA LEU A 43 24.45 -18.99 5.82
C LEU A 43 24.59 -20.19 4.87
N SER A 44 23.85 -20.17 3.76
CA SER A 44 23.97 -21.21 2.73
C SER A 44 25.37 -21.22 2.10
N LEU A 45 25.92 -20.04 1.76
CA LEU A 45 27.27 -19.91 1.23
C LEU A 45 28.36 -20.35 2.25
N ALA A 46 28.18 -19.94 3.52
CA ALA A 46 29.07 -20.38 4.60
C ALA A 46 28.96 -21.90 4.81
N GLY A 47 27.74 -22.47 4.74
CA GLY A 47 27.54 -23.92 4.82
C GLY A 47 28.30 -24.66 3.73
N VAL A 48 28.28 -24.19 2.49
CA VAL A 48 29.05 -24.77 1.38
C VAL A 48 30.55 -24.66 1.65
N TYR A 49 31.00 -23.53 2.18
CA TYR A 49 32.45 -23.36 2.54
C TYR A 49 32.92 -24.36 3.58
N PHE A 50 32.11 -24.58 4.65
CA PHE A 50 32.53 -25.48 5.75
C PHE A 50 32.29 -26.95 5.46
N LEU A 51 31.19 -27.30 4.74
CA LEU A 51 30.80 -28.69 4.48
C LEU A 51 31.47 -29.28 3.21
N SER A 52 31.81 -28.43 2.25
CA SER A 52 32.36 -28.87 0.96
C SER A 52 33.53 -27.98 0.46
N PRO A 53 34.64 -27.94 1.21
CA PRO A 53 35.75 -27.03 0.88
C PRO A 53 36.37 -27.30 -0.49
N GLU A 54 36.35 -28.53 -0.98
CA GLU A 54 36.85 -28.88 -2.32
C GLU A 54 35.99 -28.25 -3.43
N TRP A 55 34.71 -28.23 -3.25
CA TRP A 55 33.77 -27.62 -4.20
C TRP A 55 33.91 -26.10 -4.22
N TYR A 56 34.08 -25.50 -3.06
CA TYR A 56 34.30 -24.06 -2.89
C TYR A 56 35.64 -23.66 -3.59
N THR A 57 36.74 -24.42 -3.41
CA THR A 57 38.03 -24.12 -4.05
C THR A 57 37.96 -24.23 -5.56
N LYS A 58 37.26 -25.21 -6.12
CA LYS A 58 37.06 -25.34 -7.57
C LYS A 58 36.26 -24.13 -8.15
N ILE A 59 35.29 -23.64 -7.47
CA ILE A 59 34.52 -22.46 -7.91
C ILE A 59 35.34 -21.18 -7.73
N SER A 60 35.99 -21.01 -6.58
CA SER A 60 36.77 -19.81 -6.29
C SER A 60 37.97 -19.65 -7.21
N GLN A 61 38.64 -20.73 -7.60
CA GLN A 61 39.75 -20.70 -8.57
C GLN A 61 39.29 -20.25 -9.97
N ARG A 62 38.11 -20.67 -10.40
CA ARG A 62 37.53 -20.20 -11.67
C ARG A 62 36.97 -18.78 -11.62
N ALA A 63 36.57 -18.32 -10.46
CA ALA A 63 35.86 -17.03 -10.27
C ALA A 63 36.72 -15.98 -9.54
N ASN A 64 38.02 -16.18 -9.40
CA ASN A 64 38.92 -15.47 -8.48
C ASN A 64 38.79 -13.94 -8.51
N SER A 65 38.67 -13.32 -9.67
CA SER A 65 38.43 -11.85 -9.77
C SER A 65 36.93 -11.48 -9.75
N SER A 66 36.04 -12.42 -10.06
CA SER A 66 34.59 -12.20 -10.12
C SER A 66 33.86 -12.46 -8.79
N MET A 67 34.50 -13.16 -7.83
CA MET A 67 33.90 -13.51 -6.55
C MET A 67 33.49 -12.26 -5.74
N ILE A 68 34.38 -11.28 -5.69
CA ILE A 68 34.13 -10.02 -5.00
C ILE A 68 32.94 -9.27 -5.66
N ALA A 69 32.93 -9.24 -6.99
CA ALA A 69 31.82 -8.60 -7.73
C ALA A 69 30.47 -9.29 -7.49
N ILE A 70 30.47 -10.63 -7.40
CA ILE A 70 29.28 -11.41 -7.09
C ILE A 70 28.75 -11.09 -5.66
N VAL A 71 29.62 -11.05 -4.67
CA VAL A 71 29.26 -10.72 -3.28
C VAL A 71 28.74 -9.28 -3.18
N ILE A 72 29.36 -8.32 -3.83
CA ILE A 72 28.92 -6.93 -3.88
C ILE A 72 27.57 -6.84 -4.60
N GLY A 73 27.40 -7.51 -5.73
CA GLY A 73 26.14 -7.54 -6.47
C GLY A 73 24.99 -8.14 -5.64
N LEU A 74 25.25 -9.22 -4.91
CA LEU A 74 24.29 -9.84 -4.01
C LEU A 74 23.90 -8.86 -2.88
N PHE A 75 24.87 -8.21 -2.26
CA PHE A 75 24.64 -7.23 -1.20
C PHE A 75 23.79 -6.06 -1.69
N LEU A 76 24.12 -5.49 -2.84
CA LEU A 76 23.34 -4.41 -3.46
C LEU A 76 21.90 -4.86 -3.78
N SER A 77 21.74 -6.10 -4.27
CA SER A 77 20.41 -6.67 -4.56
C SER A 77 19.55 -6.80 -3.29
N ILE A 78 20.15 -7.22 -2.17
CA ILE A 78 19.46 -7.32 -0.87
C ILE A 78 19.00 -5.93 -0.39
N LEU A 79 19.87 -4.92 -0.50
CA LEU A 79 19.52 -3.54 -0.12
C LEU A 79 18.42 -2.96 -1.02
N PHE A 80 18.53 -3.20 -2.33
CA PHE A 80 17.51 -2.78 -3.29
C PHE A 80 16.15 -3.43 -2.98
N PHE A 81 16.14 -4.74 -2.71
CA PHE A 81 14.92 -5.46 -2.36
C PHE A 81 14.28 -4.95 -1.06
N ALA A 82 15.12 -4.65 -0.04
CA ALA A 82 14.65 -4.04 1.22
C ALA A 82 13.89 -2.74 0.99
N TYR A 83 14.49 -1.85 0.20
CA TYR A 83 13.89 -0.56 -0.14
C TYR A 83 12.61 -0.73 -0.97
N PHE A 84 12.68 -1.51 -2.04
CA PHE A 84 11.58 -1.68 -2.99
C PHE A 84 10.34 -2.27 -2.35
N LYS A 85 10.50 -3.31 -1.52
CA LYS A 85 9.39 -3.93 -0.79
C LYS A 85 8.65 -2.94 0.11
N MET A 86 9.38 -2.09 0.83
CA MET A 86 8.76 -1.10 1.71
C MET A 86 8.18 0.08 0.95
N HIS A 87 8.79 0.45 -0.17
CA HIS A 87 8.23 1.48 -1.06
C HIS A 87 6.88 1.03 -1.62
N PHE A 88 6.82 -0.19 -2.15
CA PHE A 88 5.59 -0.77 -2.69
C PHE A 88 4.49 -0.90 -1.64
N LYS A 89 4.85 -1.37 -0.43
CA LYS A 89 3.91 -1.44 0.68
C LYS A 89 3.34 -0.06 1.04
N TRP A 90 4.20 0.95 1.13
CA TRP A 90 3.76 2.32 1.42
C TRP A 90 2.79 2.84 0.35
N GLU A 91 3.08 2.58 -0.91
CA GLU A 91 2.25 2.99 -2.04
C GLU A 91 0.87 2.33 -2.03
N MET A 92 0.82 1.03 -1.73
CA MET A 92 -0.45 0.31 -1.56
C MET A 92 -1.28 0.84 -0.39
N ASP A 93 -0.65 1.07 0.76
CA ASP A 93 -1.33 1.62 1.94
C ASP A 93 -1.83 3.05 1.68
N GLU A 94 -1.11 3.87 0.91
CA GLU A 94 -1.51 5.22 0.49
C GLU A 94 -2.69 5.18 -0.50
N GLN A 95 -2.68 4.25 -1.45
CA GLN A 95 -3.81 4.05 -2.38
C GLN A 95 -5.06 3.63 -1.63
N LEU A 96 -4.95 2.68 -0.71
CA LEU A 96 -6.06 2.22 0.12
C LEU A 96 -6.62 3.37 0.98
N PHE A 97 -5.75 4.19 1.58
CA PHE A 97 -6.16 5.36 2.36
C PHE A 97 -6.95 6.37 1.50
N ASN A 98 -6.49 6.66 0.29
CA ASN A 98 -7.16 7.57 -0.62
C ASN A 98 -8.52 7.02 -1.08
N GLU A 99 -8.62 5.71 -1.35
CA GLU A 99 -9.87 5.04 -1.70
C GLU A 99 -10.87 5.10 -0.55
N LEU A 100 -10.46 4.79 0.67
CA LEU A 100 -11.33 4.82 1.85
C LEU A 100 -11.81 6.24 2.16
N ASN A 101 -10.95 7.25 2.05
CA ASN A 101 -11.33 8.65 2.21
C ASN A 101 -12.33 9.11 1.15
N ALA A 102 -12.15 8.73 -0.11
CA ALA A 102 -13.10 9.03 -1.17
C ALA A 102 -14.46 8.37 -0.90
N LYS A 103 -14.47 7.13 -0.42
CA LYS A 103 -15.66 6.39 -0.01
C LYS A 103 -16.37 7.07 1.16
N HIS A 104 -15.62 7.51 2.17
CA HIS A 104 -16.15 8.25 3.32
C HIS A 104 -16.76 9.59 2.91
N LYS A 105 -16.07 10.36 2.07
CA LYS A 105 -16.56 11.64 1.57
C LYS A 105 -17.88 11.49 0.80
N LYS A 106 -17.96 10.51 -0.10
CA LYS A 106 -19.22 10.20 -0.82
C LYS A 106 -20.35 9.82 0.11
N TYR A 107 -20.06 9.11 1.19
CA TYR A 107 -21.05 8.75 2.18
C TYR A 107 -21.56 9.97 2.94
N LEU A 108 -20.67 10.84 3.41
CA LEU A 108 -21.02 12.09 4.08
C LEU A 108 -21.84 13.03 3.17
N GLU A 109 -21.47 13.16 1.91
CA GLU A 109 -22.22 13.95 0.93
C GLU A 109 -23.66 13.44 0.76
N LYS A 110 -23.84 12.11 0.73
CA LYS A 110 -25.17 11.50 0.70
C LYS A 110 -25.98 11.82 1.97
N THR A 111 -25.37 11.62 3.14
CA THR A 111 -26.05 11.84 4.43
C THR A 111 -26.44 13.30 4.58
N THR A 112 -25.55 14.25 4.31
CA THR A 112 -25.86 15.69 4.36
C THR A 112 -26.92 16.11 3.33
N PHE A 113 -27.00 15.43 2.20
CA PHE A 113 -28.06 15.66 1.23
C PHE A 113 -29.44 15.20 1.76
N TYR A 114 -29.51 14.01 2.38
CA TYR A 114 -30.74 13.51 2.99
C TYR A 114 -31.16 14.38 4.17
N ASP A 115 -30.25 14.79 5.05
CA ASP A 115 -30.55 15.69 6.19
C ASP A 115 -31.10 17.05 5.72
N ARG A 116 -30.53 17.57 4.61
CA ARG A 116 -30.96 18.83 4.01
C ARG A 116 -32.36 18.74 3.37
N MET A 117 -32.66 17.61 2.73
CA MET A 117 -34.01 17.34 2.20
C MET A 117 -35.03 17.21 3.35
N GLN A 118 -34.68 16.53 4.43
CA GLN A 118 -35.55 16.37 5.58
C GLN A 118 -35.80 17.69 6.31
N SER A 119 -34.77 18.54 6.45
CA SER A 119 -34.92 19.87 7.10
C SER A 119 -35.66 20.90 6.27
N SER A 120 -35.71 20.74 4.94
CA SER A 120 -36.45 21.64 4.04
C SER A 120 -37.93 21.32 3.91
N GLY A 121 -38.48 20.39 4.72
CA GLY A 121 -39.90 20.06 4.72
C GLY A 121 -40.40 19.38 3.43
N ILE A 122 -39.51 19.05 2.52
CA ILE A 122 -39.82 18.34 1.27
C ILE A 122 -39.65 16.85 1.53
N GLY A 123 -40.51 16.27 2.36
CA GLY A 123 -40.49 14.83 2.50
C GLY A 123 -41.11 14.32 3.78
N GLU A 124 -42.40 14.17 3.79
CA GLU A 124 -42.99 12.98 4.40
C GLU A 124 -42.30 11.79 3.73
N PHE A 125 -41.57 11.02 4.51
CA PHE A 125 -40.81 9.86 4.03
C PHE A 125 -41.80 8.78 3.58
N ARG A 126 -42.34 8.93 2.39
CA ARG A 126 -42.90 7.81 1.64
C ARG A 126 -41.75 6.92 1.26
N GLU A 127 -41.87 5.63 1.57
CA GLU A 127 -40.95 4.61 1.05
C GLU A 127 -40.60 4.95 -0.40
N THR A 128 -39.33 5.21 -0.66
CA THR A 128 -38.82 5.63 -1.98
C THR A 128 -39.25 4.60 -3.01
N THR A 129 -40.26 4.95 -3.76
CA THR A 129 -40.73 4.15 -4.90
C THR A 129 -39.58 4.07 -5.92
N GLU A 130 -39.51 3.01 -6.68
CA GLU A 130 -38.49 2.85 -7.74
C GLU A 130 -38.43 4.04 -8.71
N GLU A 131 -39.52 4.79 -8.85
CA GLU A 131 -39.57 6.07 -9.58
C GLU A 131 -38.74 7.17 -8.96
N ASP A 132 -38.72 7.28 -7.62
CA ASP A 132 -37.93 8.30 -6.93
C ASP A 132 -36.43 7.99 -7.03
N LYS A 133 -36.04 6.72 -7.03
CA LYS A 133 -34.68 6.30 -7.33
C LYS A 133 -34.25 6.67 -8.74
N LYS A 134 -35.09 6.46 -9.74
CA LYS A 134 -34.85 6.87 -11.13
C LYS A 134 -34.73 8.38 -11.30
N ARG A 135 -35.56 9.16 -10.61
CA ARG A 135 -35.46 10.62 -10.62
C ARG A 135 -34.16 11.12 -9.99
N LEU A 136 -33.75 10.51 -8.89
CA LEU A 136 -32.47 10.82 -8.23
C LEU A 136 -31.27 10.50 -9.12
N GLU A 137 -31.29 9.35 -9.78
CA GLU A 137 -30.25 8.97 -10.75
C GLU A 137 -30.16 9.94 -11.94
N ASN A 138 -31.28 10.35 -12.46
CA ASN A 138 -31.33 11.30 -13.58
C ASN A 138 -30.81 12.68 -13.15
N TYR A 139 -31.19 13.14 -11.94
CA TYR A 139 -30.69 14.40 -11.39
C TYR A 139 -29.16 14.38 -11.17
N LEU A 140 -28.64 13.28 -10.67
CA LEU A 140 -27.19 13.08 -10.49
C LEU A 140 -26.44 13.04 -11.82
N LYS A 141 -27.03 12.43 -12.86
CA LYS A 141 -26.46 12.41 -14.22
C LYS A 141 -26.42 13.81 -14.85
N GLU A 142 -27.48 14.59 -14.69
CA GLU A 142 -27.54 15.98 -15.16
C GLU A 142 -26.53 16.89 -14.47
N LYS A 143 -26.38 16.74 -13.15
CA LYS A 143 -25.44 17.53 -12.36
C LYS A 143 -23.99 17.21 -12.72
N ASN A 144 -23.65 15.96 -12.96
CA ASN A 144 -22.32 15.58 -13.42
C ASN A 144 -22.00 16.13 -14.81
N LYS A 145 -22.97 16.13 -15.71
CA LYS A 145 -22.84 16.74 -17.05
C LYS A 145 -22.59 18.26 -17.02
N LYS A 146 -23.14 18.96 -16.03
CA LYS A 146 -22.93 20.41 -15.84
C LYS A 146 -21.58 20.77 -15.25
N ASN A 147 -20.91 19.83 -14.58
CA ASN A 147 -19.60 20.06 -13.98
C ASN A 147 -18.43 19.65 -14.90
N GLU A 148 -18.73 19.08 -16.07
CA GLU A 148 -17.73 18.69 -17.08
C GLU A 148 -17.65 19.68 -18.25
N ASN A 149 -18.48 20.73 -18.28
CA ASN A 149 -18.42 21.85 -19.20
C ASN A 149 -17.97 23.14 -18.49
#